data_653f2b7e2f4f643a1615e75d7e48b572
#
_entry.id   653f2b7e2f4f643a1615e75d7e48b572
#
_cell.length_a   1.000
_cell.length_b   1.000
_cell.length_c   1.000
_cell.angle_alpha   90.00
_cell.angle_beta   90.00
_cell.angle_gamma   90.00
#
_symmetry.space_group_name_H-M   'P 1'
#
loop_
_entity.id
_entity.type
_entity.pdbx_description
1 polymer ?
#
loop_
_entity_poly.entity_id
_entity_poly.type
_entity_poly.pdbx_seq_one_letter_code
_entity_poly.pdbx_strand_id
1 'polypeptide(L)'
;MEHIAKKISEQRHLFGKRSNYAARILTNLESKGKAFTRQQVYNVVSGRYFNMDVAEAFFEELDAEVKRRADLEALANRQNLAAAAIPTPA
;
A
#
# COMPACT_ATOMS: atom_id res chain seq x y z
N MET A 1 -1.87 16.75 13.95
CA MET A 1 -0.79 16.19 13.11
C MET A 1 -0.16 14.95 13.69
N GLU A 2 0.04 14.90 15.01
CA GLU A 2 0.62 13.73 15.67
C GLU A 2 -0.18 12.44 15.40
N HIS A 3 -1.50 12.52 15.37
CA HIS A 3 -2.33 11.35 15.14
C HIS A 3 -2.18 10.80 13.71
N ILE A 4 -1.87 11.66 12.73
CA ILE A 4 -1.63 11.22 11.36
C ILE A 4 -0.30 10.46 11.28
N ALA A 5 0.75 11.01 11.88
CA ALA A 5 2.05 10.37 11.93
C ALA A 5 1.97 9.01 12.63
N LYS A 6 1.24 8.95 13.73
CA LYS A 6 1.00 7.71 14.46
C LYS A 6 0.26 6.69 13.60
N LYS A 7 -0.76 7.14 12.87
CA LYS A 7 -1.53 6.27 11.99
C LYS A 7 -0.68 5.70 10.87
N ILE A 8 0.21 6.50 10.29
CA ILE A 8 1.16 6.03 9.30
C ILE A 8 2.02 4.90 9.88
N SER A 9 2.60 5.16 11.06
CA SER A 9 3.45 4.19 11.73
C SER A 9 2.70 2.89 12.06
N GLU A 10 1.46 3.00 12.50
CA GLU A 10 0.63 1.84 12.81
C GLU A 10 0.22 1.04 11.59
N GLN A 11 0.00 1.71 10.47
CA GLN A 11 -0.55 1.06 9.27
C GLN A 11 0.49 0.65 8.24
N ARG A 12 1.76 1.03 8.41
CA ARG A 12 2.79 0.70 7.43
C ARG A 12 2.95 -0.81 7.23
N HIS A 13 2.66 -1.62 8.25
CA HIS A 13 2.75 -3.07 8.16
C HIS A 13 1.76 -3.67 7.16
N LEU A 14 0.70 -2.93 6.82
CA LEU A 14 -0.29 -3.39 5.85
C LEU A 14 0.28 -3.51 4.44
N PHE A 15 1.39 -2.83 4.16
CA PHE A 15 2.10 -3.00 2.89
C PHE A 15 2.78 -4.36 2.78
N GLY A 16 3.10 -5.01 3.89
CA GLY A 16 3.80 -6.28 3.89
C GLY A 16 5.32 -6.12 3.78
N LYS A 17 6.04 -7.16 4.16
CA LYS A 17 7.51 -7.11 4.27
C LYS A 17 8.23 -6.96 2.93
N ARG A 18 7.64 -7.48 1.86
CA ARG A 18 8.24 -7.46 0.52
C ARG A 18 7.66 -6.38 -0.37
N SER A 19 6.80 -5.55 0.18
CA SER A 19 6.20 -4.47 -0.57
C SER A 19 7.21 -3.34 -0.76
N ASN A 20 7.36 -2.87 -1.99
CA ASN A 20 8.23 -1.74 -2.30
C ASN A 20 7.45 -0.44 -2.16
N TYR A 21 6.90 -0.22 -0.98
CA TYR A 21 6.01 0.92 -0.74
C TYR A 21 6.72 2.27 -0.94
N ALA A 22 8.00 2.35 -0.55
CA ALA A 22 8.77 3.59 -0.69
C ALA A 22 8.89 4.01 -2.15
N ALA A 23 9.20 3.07 -3.05
CA ALA A 23 9.28 3.37 -4.47
C ALA A 23 7.91 3.76 -5.04
N ARG A 24 6.85 3.11 -4.60
CA ARG A 24 5.49 3.41 -5.04
C ARG A 24 5.06 4.80 -4.59
N ILE A 25 5.38 5.17 -3.36
CA ILE A 25 5.11 6.50 -2.84
C ILE A 25 5.91 7.55 -3.63
N LEU A 26 7.17 7.28 -3.93
CA LEU A 26 8.00 8.18 -4.73
C LEU A 26 7.41 8.39 -6.12
N THR A 27 6.98 7.31 -6.77
CA THR A 27 6.33 7.40 -8.09
C THR A 27 5.06 8.22 -8.03
N ASN A 28 4.25 8.03 -6.97
CA ASN A 28 3.04 8.81 -6.74
C ASN A 28 3.36 10.30 -6.64
N LEU A 29 4.37 10.64 -5.84
CA LEU A 29 4.78 12.03 -5.64
C LEU A 29 5.31 12.66 -6.93
N GLU A 30 6.10 11.90 -7.70
CA GLU A 30 6.63 12.36 -8.98
C GLU A 30 5.50 12.66 -9.96
N SER A 31 4.45 11.84 -9.98
CA SER A 31 3.30 12.07 -10.84
C SER A 31 2.55 13.35 -10.49
N LYS A 32 2.72 13.84 -9.27
CA LYS A 32 2.15 15.11 -8.80
C LYS A 32 3.10 16.29 -8.96
N GLY A 33 4.26 16.07 -9.58
CA GLY A 33 5.28 17.10 -9.76
C GLY A 33 6.08 17.40 -8.50
N LYS A 34 6.13 16.47 -7.54
CA LYS A 34 6.83 16.64 -6.27
C LYS A 34 8.04 15.73 -6.22
N ALA A 35 9.19 16.29 -5.87
CA ALA A 35 10.45 15.56 -5.80
C ALA A 35 10.82 15.27 -4.34
N PHE A 36 10.91 13.99 -4.00
CA PHE A 36 11.35 13.55 -2.68
C PHE A 36 12.38 12.44 -2.85
N THR A 37 13.19 12.22 -1.81
CA THR A 37 14.13 11.11 -1.78
C THR A 37 13.50 9.93 -1.03
N ARG A 38 14.03 8.74 -1.27
CA ARG A 38 13.60 7.54 -0.54
C ARG A 38 13.80 7.73 0.96
N GLN A 39 14.90 8.37 1.36
CA GLN A 39 15.19 8.63 2.77
C GLN A 39 14.13 9.54 3.39
N GLN A 40 13.67 10.55 2.66
CA GLN A 40 12.60 11.43 3.14
C GLN A 40 11.30 10.66 3.37
N VAL A 41 10.96 9.75 2.46
CA VAL A 41 9.79 8.89 2.62
C VAL A 41 9.92 8.02 3.86
N TYR A 42 11.07 7.38 4.05
CA TYR A 42 11.31 6.57 5.24
C TYR A 42 11.24 7.36 6.53
N ASN A 43 11.75 8.58 6.53
CA ASN A 43 11.72 9.44 7.71
C ASN A 43 10.29 9.78 8.11
N VAL A 44 9.41 10.01 7.14
CA VAL A 44 8.00 10.28 7.41
C VAL A 44 7.31 9.00 7.93
N VAL A 45 7.54 7.88 7.27
CA VAL A 45 6.90 6.62 7.63
C VAL A 45 7.35 6.13 9.01
N SER A 46 8.61 6.39 9.36
CA SER A 46 9.15 6.01 10.68
C SER A 46 8.77 6.98 11.80
N GLY A 47 8.13 8.10 11.48
CA GLY A 47 7.71 9.08 12.48
C GLY A 47 8.78 10.09 12.89
N ARG A 48 9.94 10.09 12.24
CA ARG A 48 11.02 11.05 12.55
C ARG A 48 10.76 12.43 12.00
N TYR A 49 9.94 12.52 10.98
CA TYR A 49 9.67 13.74 10.27
C TYR A 49 8.25 13.66 9.72
N PHE A 50 7.56 14.77 9.65
CA PHE A 50 6.21 14.81 9.10
C PHE A 50 6.21 15.67 7.82
N ASN A 51 5.56 15.16 6.79
CA ASN A 51 5.33 15.89 5.56
C ASN A 51 3.93 15.52 5.03
N MET A 52 3.11 16.53 4.79
CA MET A 52 1.73 16.34 4.36
C MET A 52 1.65 15.62 3.01
N ASP A 53 2.52 15.98 2.07
CA ASP A 53 2.51 15.38 0.73
C ASP A 53 2.87 13.90 0.77
N VAL A 54 3.87 13.56 1.57
CA VAL A 54 4.27 12.15 1.73
C VAL A 54 3.18 11.36 2.45
N ALA A 55 2.56 11.97 3.48
CA ALA A 55 1.46 11.33 4.20
C ALA A 55 0.28 11.03 3.28
N GLU A 56 -0.10 11.97 2.44
CA GLU A 56 -1.18 11.79 1.47
C GLU A 56 -0.85 10.66 0.49
N ALA A 57 0.36 10.67 -0.06
CA ALA A 57 0.79 9.62 -0.97
C ALA A 57 0.83 8.26 -0.29
N PHE A 58 1.26 8.21 0.97
CA PHE A 58 1.26 6.98 1.75
C PHE A 58 -0.14 6.38 1.85
N PHE A 59 -1.13 7.19 2.23
CA PHE A 59 -2.50 6.69 2.38
C PHE A 59 -3.13 6.32 1.05
N GLU A 60 -2.84 7.05 -0.01
CA GLU A 60 -3.32 6.71 -1.35
C GLU A 60 -2.78 5.37 -1.81
N GLU A 61 -1.48 5.14 -1.61
CA GLU A 61 -0.87 3.86 -1.99
C GLU A 61 -1.33 2.72 -1.10
N LEU A 62 -1.57 3.00 0.18
CA LEU A 62 -2.10 2.00 1.10
C LEU A 62 -3.52 1.58 0.69
N ASP A 63 -4.37 2.54 0.35
CA ASP A 63 -5.73 2.26 -0.14
C ASP A 63 -5.68 1.39 -1.39
N ALA A 64 -4.80 1.71 -2.32
CA ALA A 64 -4.63 0.94 -3.55
C ALA A 64 -4.19 -0.49 -3.24
N GLU A 65 -3.29 -0.66 -2.28
CA GLU A 65 -2.79 -1.98 -1.88
C GLU A 65 -3.89 -2.82 -1.21
N VAL A 66 -4.64 -2.22 -0.30
CA VAL A 66 -5.74 -2.92 0.39
C VAL A 66 -6.81 -3.34 -0.62
N LYS A 67 -7.16 -2.44 -1.54
CA LYS A 67 -8.12 -2.75 -2.58
C LYS A 67 -7.63 -3.86 -3.50
N ARG A 68 -6.37 -3.80 -3.88
CA ARG A 68 -5.76 -4.82 -4.73
C ARG A 68 -5.80 -6.20 -4.08
N ARG A 69 -5.51 -6.26 -2.77
CA ARG A 69 -5.57 -7.52 -2.03
C ARG A 69 -7.00 -8.05 -1.95
N ALA A 70 -7.97 -7.18 -1.69
CA ALA A 70 -9.36 -7.57 -1.64
C ALA A 70 -9.84 -8.10 -3.00
N ASP A 71 -9.46 -7.42 -4.09
CA ASP A 71 -9.79 -7.85 -5.44
C ASP A 71 -9.16 -9.20 -5.77
N LEU A 72 -7.91 -9.39 -5.33
CA LEU A 72 -7.19 -10.64 -5.56
C LEU A 72 -7.82 -11.79 -4.78
N GLU A 73 -8.20 -11.55 -3.53
CA GLU A 73 -8.89 -12.55 -2.71
C GLU A 73 -10.24 -12.93 -3.34
N ALA A 74 -10.99 -11.95 -3.81
CA ALA A 74 -12.26 -12.20 -4.49
C ALA A 74 -12.06 -13.03 -5.75
N LEU A 75 -11.01 -12.74 -6.51
CA LEU A 75 -10.68 -13.49 -7.71
C LEU A 75 -10.28 -14.93 -7.36
N ALA A 76 -9.44 -15.10 -6.33
CA ALA A 76 -9.00 -16.42 -5.88
C ALA A 76 -10.19 -17.25 -5.39
N ASN A 77 -11.09 -16.65 -4.63
CA ASN A 77 -12.29 -17.33 -4.14
C ASN A 77 -13.21 -17.74 -5.31
N ARG A 78 -13.32 -16.89 -6.32
CA ARG A 78 -14.10 -17.18 -7.52
C ARG A 78 -13.50 -18.35 -8.29
N GLN A 79 -12.17 -18.38 -8.39
CA GLN A 79 -11.45 -19.49 -9.03
C GLN A 79 -11.66 -20.79 -8.27
N ASN A 80 -11.59 -20.76 -6.95
CA ASN A 80 -11.84 -21.94 -6.13
C ASN A 80 -13.26 -22.47 -6.27
N LEU A 81 -14.24 -21.58 -6.32
CA LEU A 81 -15.64 -21.96 -6.53
C LEU A 81 -15.84 -22.58 -7.91
N ALA A 82 -15.22 -21.98 -8.94
CA ALA A 82 -15.28 -22.52 -10.29
C ALA A 82 -14.64 -23.89 -10.39
N ALA A 83 -13.49 -24.08 -9.73
CA ALA A 83 -12.79 -25.37 -9.68
C ALA A 83 -13.63 -26.42 -8.96
N ALA A 84 -14.35 -26.05 -7.90
CA ALA A 84 -15.22 -26.95 -7.17
C ALA A 84 -16.48 -27.31 -7.97
N ALA A 85 -16.94 -26.40 -8.81
CA ALA A 85 -18.12 -26.60 -9.65
C ALA A 85 -17.83 -27.41 -10.91
N ILE A 86 -16.59 -27.45 -11.34
CA ILE A 86 -16.20 -28.25 -12.53
C ILE A 86 -15.90 -29.68 -12.04
N PRO A 87 -16.63 -30.68 -12.58
CA PRO A 87 -16.29 -32.07 -12.22
C PRO A 87 -14.89 -32.37 -12.68
N THR A 88 -14.04 -32.76 -11.75
CA THR A 88 -12.67 -33.14 -12.08
C THR A 88 -12.73 -34.39 -12.96
N PRO A 89 -12.16 -34.35 -14.15
CA PRO A 89 -12.06 -35.59 -14.93
C PRO A 89 -11.22 -36.59 -14.13
N ALA A 90 -11.77 -37.69 -13.92
CA ALA A 90 -11.11 -38.75 -13.19
C ALA A 90 -9.86 -39.23 -13.90
#